data_834c2d51a558f9b30b71032ee1f3315c
#
_entry.id   834c2d51a558f9b30b71032ee1f3315c
#
_cell.length_a   1.000
_cell.length_b   1.000
_cell.length_c   1.000
_cell.angle_alpha   90.00
_cell.angle_beta   90.00
_cell.angle_gamma   90.00
#
_symmetry.space_group_name_H-M   'P 1'
#
loop_
_entity.id
_entity.type
_entity.pdbx_description
1 polymer ?
#
loop_
_entity_poly.entity_id
_entity_poly.type
_entity_poly.pdbx_seq_one_letter_code
_entity_poly.pdbx_strand_id
1 'polypeptide(L)'
;DTDRSRGLGDVYKRQALQRSKMSRISDMGARTQAMNDVAKALGLAEAPLRIECYDISNTVGGAFQVASMVVFEDAIAKKSEYRRFAIRGKDGKGAVDDLSALYETLTRRFKHGNIAGDSGDCMDNERRAESSDTSASTTTASSPDGIRDAGVVQQNTNRHHFAYIPNLVVVDGGHPQVMAAAKALADCGVNDVAVCGLAKRLEEVWVPDDEYPIILKRQSEGMYLLQRVRDESHRFAITYHRQTRRKGALRSALDGIPGVGETYQKRLLSHFGSVRAMRDASVEELEAVKGIGHAKAEAIHAALHAE
;
A
#
# COMPACT_ATOMS: atom_id res chain seq x y z
N ASP A 1 -33.38 -22.13 15.24
CA ASP A 1 -33.65 -20.70 14.98
C ASP A 1 -32.89 -19.70 15.88
N THR A 2 -32.45 -20.15 17.06
CA THR A 2 -31.72 -19.26 18.02
C THR A 2 -30.27 -18.95 17.61
N ASP A 3 -29.64 -19.79 16.84
CA ASP A 3 -28.22 -19.58 16.43
C ASP A 3 -28.07 -18.59 15.25
N ARG A 4 -29.05 -18.55 14.35
CA ARG A 4 -29.09 -17.53 13.29
C ARG A 4 -29.33 -16.12 13.81
N SER A 5 -30.13 -15.95 14.85
CA SER A 5 -30.41 -14.63 15.43
C SER A 5 -29.22 -14.07 16.22
N ARG A 6 -28.42 -14.93 16.86
CA ARG A 6 -27.15 -14.53 17.51
C ARG A 6 -26.12 -14.05 16.51
N GLY A 7 -25.97 -14.74 15.38
CA GLY A 7 -25.02 -14.35 14.32
C GLY A 7 -25.37 -13.01 13.68
N LEU A 8 -26.66 -12.74 13.43
CA LEU A 8 -27.09 -11.42 12.90
C LEU A 8 -26.86 -10.30 13.92
N GLY A 9 -27.13 -10.55 15.20
CA GLY A 9 -26.89 -9.57 16.26
C GLY A 9 -25.43 -9.18 16.41
N ASP A 10 -24.51 -10.14 16.25
CA ASP A 10 -23.07 -9.88 16.29
C ASP A 10 -22.56 -9.14 15.05
N VAL A 11 -23.10 -9.41 13.87
CA VAL A 11 -22.79 -8.65 12.65
C VAL A 11 -23.28 -7.21 12.78
N TYR A 12 -24.50 -6.98 13.27
CA TYR A 12 -25.03 -5.63 13.52
C TYR A 12 -24.23 -4.86 14.57
N LYS A 13 -23.85 -5.52 15.66
CA LYS A 13 -22.98 -4.92 16.69
C LYS A 13 -21.62 -4.53 16.13
N ARG A 14 -21.01 -5.39 15.32
CA ARG A 14 -19.72 -5.09 14.66
C ARG A 14 -19.85 -3.93 13.67
N GLN A 15 -20.91 -3.88 12.87
CA GLN A 15 -21.16 -2.78 11.94
C GLN A 15 -21.47 -1.48 12.65
N ALA A 16 -22.28 -1.51 13.73
CA ALA A 16 -22.57 -0.34 14.55
C ALA A 16 -21.30 0.19 15.23
N LEU A 17 -20.46 -0.71 15.74
CA LEU A 17 -19.16 -0.36 16.32
C LEU A 17 -18.22 0.26 15.30
N GLN A 18 -18.17 -0.28 14.08
CA GLN A 18 -17.38 0.29 12.98
C GLN A 18 -17.88 1.67 12.55
N ARG A 19 -19.20 1.85 12.42
CA ARG A 19 -19.80 3.17 12.11
C ARG A 19 -19.52 4.19 13.19
N SER A 20 -19.64 3.82 14.46
CA SER A 20 -19.32 4.67 15.60
C SER A 20 -17.83 5.04 15.63
N LYS A 21 -16.95 4.10 15.35
CA LYS A 21 -15.50 4.36 15.22
C LYS A 21 -15.21 5.33 14.07
N MET A 22 -15.82 5.15 12.91
CA MET A 22 -15.62 6.03 11.75
C MET A 22 -16.20 7.44 12.00
N SER A 23 -17.36 7.56 12.66
CA SER A 23 -17.96 8.85 12.99
C SER A 23 -17.09 9.65 13.95
N ARG A 24 -16.56 9.03 15.00
CA ARG A 24 -15.69 9.69 15.99
C ARG A 24 -14.41 10.25 15.38
N ILE A 25 -13.88 9.58 14.38
CA ILE A 25 -12.60 9.98 13.79
C ILE A 25 -12.76 11.01 12.66
N SER A 26 -13.95 11.15 12.10
CA SER A 26 -14.27 12.27 11.22
C SER A 26 -14.50 13.59 11.96
N ASP A 27 -14.74 13.52 13.27
CA ASP A 27 -14.86 14.70 14.13
C ASP A 27 -13.47 15.31 14.39
N MET A 28 -13.31 16.61 14.14
CA MET A 28 -12.05 17.34 14.35
C MET A 28 -11.59 17.30 15.81
N GLY A 29 -12.53 17.39 16.76
CA GLY A 29 -12.23 17.29 18.19
C GLY A 29 -11.65 15.94 18.58
N ALA A 30 -12.26 14.84 18.09
CA ALA A 30 -11.77 13.49 18.33
C ALA A 30 -10.38 13.23 17.69
N ARG A 31 -10.13 13.81 16.51
CA ARG A 31 -8.82 13.71 15.84
C ARG A 31 -7.71 14.42 16.62
N THR A 32 -7.98 15.65 17.06
CA THR A 32 -7.05 16.41 17.91
C THR A 32 -6.79 15.68 19.22
N GLN A 33 -7.82 15.15 19.85
CA GLN A 33 -7.68 14.36 21.07
C GLN A 33 -6.84 13.10 20.83
N ALA A 34 -7.07 12.39 19.71
CA ALA A 34 -6.31 11.18 19.35
C ALA A 34 -4.81 11.48 19.22
N MET A 35 -4.45 12.55 18.52
CA MET A 35 -3.05 12.94 18.34
C MET A 35 -2.41 13.40 19.66
N ASN A 36 -3.13 14.13 20.49
CA ASN A 36 -2.66 14.54 21.81
C ASN A 36 -2.49 13.34 22.77
N ASP A 37 -3.41 12.38 22.73
CA ASP A 37 -3.29 11.14 23.51
C ASP A 37 -2.04 10.36 23.13
N VAL A 38 -1.74 10.27 21.81
CA VAL A 38 -0.52 9.62 21.31
C VAL A 38 0.71 10.40 21.75
N ALA A 39 0.72 11.73 21.60
CA ALA A 39 1.83 12.59 22.05
C ALA A 39 2.13 12.39 23.53
N LYS A 40 1.08 12.45 24.35
CA LYS A 40 1.20 12.25 25.80
C LYS A 40 1.71 10.86 26.17
N ALA A 41 1.23 9.82 25.49
CA ALA A 41 1.64 8.45 25.77
C ALA A 41 3.09 8.18 25.39
N LEU A 42 3.57 8.78 24.28
CA LEU A 42 4.93 8.62 23.79
C LEU A 42 5.90 9.68 24.30
N GLY A 43 5.47 10.60 25.17
CA GLY A 43 6.30 11.69 25.69
C GLY A 43 6.75 12.71 24.63
N LEU A 44 5.98 12.87 23.54
CA LEU A 44 6.31 13.81 22.47
C LEU A 44 6.00 15.24 22.91
N ALA A 45 6.86 16.19 22.48
CA ALA A 45 6.66 17.62 22.77
C ALA A 45 5.43 18.17 22.05
N GLU A 46 5.10 17.66 20.87
CA GLU A 46 3.98 18.10 20.04
C GLU A 46 3.17 16.91 19.50
N ALA A 47 1.91 17.18 19.15
CA ALA A 47 1.03 16.18 18.55
C ALA A 47 1.55 15.76 17.18
N PRO A 48 1.64 14.45 16.86
CA PRO A 48 2.16 13.97 15.60
C PRO A 48 1.15 14.20 14.45
N LEU A 49 1.27 15.32 13.76
CA LEU A 49 0.39 15.67 12.64
C LEU A 49 0.55 14.73 11.44
N ARG A 50 1.78 14.25 11.20
CA ARG A 50 2.07 13.29 10.14
C ARG A 50 2.65 12.01 10.73
N ILE A 51 1.96 10.90 10.47
CA ILE A 51 2.33 9.56 10.91
C ILE A 51 2.57 8.70 9.69
N GLU A 52 3.72 8.03 9.61
CA GLU A 52 4.00 7.01 8.61
C GLU A 52 4.05 5.64 9.29
N CYS A 53 3.30 4.66 8.76
CA CYS A 53 3.34 3.29 9.30
C CYS A 53 3.88 2.32 8.27
N TYR A 54 4.75 1.43 8.75
CA TYR A 54 5.47 0.46 7.94
C TYR A 54 5.12 -0.98 8.34
N ASP A 55 4.82 -1.79 7.33
CA ASP A 55 4.55 -3.23 7.47
C ASP A 55 5.42 -3.99 6.48
N ILE A 56 6.16 -4.99 6.98
CA ILE A 56 6.99 -5.87 6.15
C ILE A 56 6.20 -7.14 5.85
N SER A 57 6.12 -7.46 4.58
CA SER A 57 5.35 -8.58 4.10
C SER A 57 6.16 -9.49 3.21
N ASN A 58 6.16 -10.79 3.52
CA ASN A 58 6.80 -11.82 2.73
C ASN A 58 5.81 -12.39 1.71
N THR A 59 6.17 -12.44 0.42
CA THR A 59 5.35 -13.11 -0.59
C THR A 59 5.47 -14.63 -0.45
N VAL A 60 4.38 -15.34 -0.80
CA VAL A 60 4.36 -16.81 -0.76
C VAL A 60 5.42 -17.37 -1.69
N GLY A 61 6.29 -18.23 -1.16
CA GLY A 61 7.43 -18.79 -1.87
C GLY A 61 8.77 -18.11 -1.58
N GLY A 62 8.81 -17.09 -0.72
CA GLY A 62 10.06 -16.45 -0.27
C GLY A 62 10.80 -15.63 -1.35
N ALA A 63 10.24 -15.53 -2.57
CA ALA A 63 10.94 -14.94 -3.70
C ALA A 63 11.05 -13.40 -3.61
N PHE A 64 10.13 -12.72 -2.90
CA PHE A 64 10.15 -11.26 -2.80
C PHE A 64 9.59 -10.80 -1.46
N GLN A 65 10.32 -9.90 -0.81
CA GLN A 65 9.86 -9.15 0.34
C GLN A 65 9.45 -7.76 -0.11
N VAL A 66 8.36 -7.25 0.44
CA VAL A 66 7.84 -5.91 0.15
C VAL A 66 7.51 -5.21 1.45
N ALA A 67 8.01 -4.01 1.61
CA ALA A 67 7.55 -3.12 2.66
C ALA A 67 6.44 -2.22 2.12
N SER A 68 5.39 -2.05 2.89
CA SER A 68 4.32 -1.10 2.63
C SER A 68 4.40 0.07 3.60
N MET A 69 4.17 1.27 3.09
CA MET A 69 4.11 2.51 3.85
C MET A 69 2.74 3.14 3.67
N VAL A 70 2.04 3.38 4.76
CA VAL A 70 0.83 4.19 4.76
C VAL A 70 1.07 5.49 5.49
N VAL A 71 0.35 6.53 5.09
CA VAL A 71 0.50 7.89 5.63
C VAL A 71 -0.82 8.36 6.19
N PHE A 72 -0.75 8.93 7.39
CA PHE A 72 -1.84 9.65 8.02
C PHE A 72 -1.42 11.10 8.25
N GLU A 73 -2.28 12.03 7.89
CA GLU A 73 -2.15 13.46 8.21
C GLU A 73 -3.41 13.90 8.95
N ASP A 74 -3.21 14.61 10.04
CA ASP A 74 -4.32 15.06 10.91
C ASP A 74 -5.25 13.88 11.30
N ALA A 75 -4.66 12.75 11.66
CA ALA A 75 -5.33 11.48 11.98
C ALA A 75 -6.20 10.90 10.83
N ILE A 76 -6.05 11.37 9.59
CA ILE A 76 -6.77 10.89 8.39
C ILE A 76 -5.79 10.18 7.44
N ALA A 77 -6.22 9.06 6.89
CA ALA A 77 -5.45 8.30 5.92
C ALA A 77 -5.27 9.06 4.58
N LYS A 78 -4.02 9.37 4.21
CA LYS A 78 -3.66 10.07 2.98
C LYS A 78 -3.21 9.06 1.90
N LYS A 79 -4.16 8.39 1.30
CA LYS A 79 -3.91 7.28 0.35
C LYS A 79 -3.04 7.66 -0.85
N SER A 80 -3.03 8.93 -1.24
CA SER A 80 -2.19 9.43 -2.34
C SER A 80 -0.69 9.31 -2.05
N GLU A 81 -0.31 9.20 -0.78
CA GLU A 81 1.09 9.11 -0.35
C GLU A 81 1.51 7.71 0.11
N TYR A 82 0.66 6.71 -0.08
CA TYR A 82 1.03 5.32 0.19
C TYR A 82 2.10 4.85 -0.80
N ARG A 83 3.09 4.11 -0.29
CA ARG A 83 4.20 3.59 -1.10
C ARG A 83 4.48 2.14 -0.78
N ARG A 84 5.12 1.47 -1.74
CA ARG A 84 5.64 0.12 -1.61
C ARG A 84 7.11 0.11 -1.98
N PHE A 85 7.90 -0.60 -1.20
CA PHE A 85 9.33 -0.73 -1.41
C PHE A 85 9.64 -2.21 -1.67
N ALA A 86 10.16 -2.52 -2.85
CA ALA A 86 10.75 -3.83 -3.08
C ALA A 86 12.05 -3.94 -2.28
N ILE A 87 12.15 -4.96 -1.44
CA ILE A 87 13.34 -5.22 -0.64
C ILE A 87 14.36 -5.93 -1.50
N ARG A 88 15.56 -5.38 -1.59
CA ARG A 88 16.64 -5.89 -2.42
C ARG A 88 17.64 -6.73 -1.64
N GLY A 89 17.85 -6.40 -0.36
CA GLY A 89 18.92 -6.96 0.44
C GLY A 89 20.30 -6.56 -0.08
N LYS A 90 21.35 -6.98 0.60
CA LYS A 90 22.74 -6.66 0.23
C LYS A 90 23.15 -7.30 -1.11
N ASP A 91 22.62 -8.48 -1.42
CA ASP A 91 22.99 -9.29 -2.60
C ASP A 91 21.93 -9.30 -3.71
N GLY A 92 20.92 -8.44 -3.61
CA GLY A 92 19.80 -8.43 -4.57
C GLY A 92 18.81 -9.61 -4.44
N LYS A 93 18.97 -10.45 -3.41
CA LYS A 93 18.16 -11.66 -3.17
C LYS A 93 17.07 -11.48 -2.11
N GLY A 94 16.85 -10.24 -1.68
CA GLY A 94 15.96 -9.91 -0.55
C GLY A 94 16.72 -9.81 0.77
N ALA A 95 16.06 -9.31 1.82
CA ALA A 95 16.65 -9.23 3.14
C ALA A 95 16.62 -10.61 3.84
N VAL A 96 17.56 -10.84 4.74
CA VAL A 96 17.67 -12.10 5.50
C VAL A 96 16.48 -12.26 6.46
N ASP A 97 15.99 -11.15 7.01
CA ASP A 97 14.92 -11.09 7.99
C ASP A 97 14.10 -9.79 7.86
N ASP A 98 12.98 -9.74 8.58
CA ASP A 98 12.08 -8.59 8.57
C ASP A 98 12.74 -7.33 9.19
N LEU A 99 13.69 -7.48 10.11
CA LEU A 99 14.41 -6.36 10.71
C LEU A 99 15.33 -5.69 9.70
N SER A 100 16.08 -6.49 8.93
CA SER A 100 16.93 -6.00 7.84
C SER A 100 16.12 -5.36 6.73
N ALA A 101 14.94 -5.92 6.41
CA ALA A 101 14.01 -5.36 5.43
C ALA A 101 13.46 -3.99 5.88
N LEU A 102 13.09 -3.88 7.15
CA LEU A 102 12.62 -2.63 7.75
C LEU A 102 13.73 -1.57 7.76
N TYR A 103 14.94 -1.94 8.16
CA TYR A 103 16.11 -1.06 8.16
C TYR A 103 16.42 -0.55 6.74
N GLU A 104 16.43 -1.43 5.73
CA GLU A 104 16.63 -1.04 4.33
C GLU A 104 15.56 -0.05 3.87
N THR A 105 14.30 -0.33 4.18
CA THR A 105 13.16 0.50 3.79
C THR A 105 13.27 1.91 4.34
N LEU A 106 13.49 2.04 5.65
CA LEU A 106 13.61 3.32 6.32
C LEU A 106 14.86 4.08 5.86
N THR A 107 15.98 3.39 5.71
CA THR A 107 17.20 3.99 5.15
C THR A 107 16.96 4.58 3.76
N ARG A 108 16.27 3.86 2.88
CA ARG A 108 15.92 4.38 1.55
C ARG A 108 14.95 5.55 1.62
N ARG A 109 13.94 5.49 2.50
CA ARG A 109 12.97 6.56 2.70
C ARG A 109 13.64 7.86 3.16
N PHE A 110 14.53 7.79 4.14
CA PHE A 110 15.10 8.96 4.80
C PHE A 110 16.38 9.47 4.11
N LYS A 111 17.18 8.63 3.47
CA LYS A 111 18.31 9.08 2.63
C LYS A 111 17.84 9.88 1.41
N HIS A 112 16.76 9.49 0.77
CA HIS A 112 16.21 10.23 -0.38
C HIS A 112 15.48 11.53 0.01
N GLY A 113 15.09 11.69 1.27
CA GLY A 113 14.54 12.96 1.78
C GLY A 113 15.60 14.07 1.91
N ASN A 114 16.87 13.71 2.04
CA ASN A 114 17.98 14.65 2.21
C ASN A 114 18.74 14.99 0.91
N ILE A 115 18.47 14.30 -0.20
CA ILE A 115 19.15 14.54 -1.48
C ILE A 115 18.10 14.87 -2.53
N ALA A 116 17.95 16.14 -2.85
CA ALA A 116 17.31 16.57 -4.08
C ALA A 116 18.18 16.07 -5.24
N GLY A 117 17.87 14.88 -5.80
CA GLY A 117 18.54 14.50 -7.03
C GLY A 117 18.73 13.03 -7.39
N ASP A 118 18.24 12.03 -6.68
CA ASP A 118 18.39 10.66 -7.17
C ASP A 118 17.04 9.97 -7.42
N SER A 119 16.80 9.74 -8.70
CA SER A 119 15.61 9.10 -9.25
C SER A 119 15.85 7.59 -9.32
N GLY A 120 15.21 6.80 -8.46
CA GLY A 120 15.30 5.37 -8.58
C GLY A 120 14.40 4.57 -7.65
N ASP A 121 13.35 3.98 -8.22
CA ASP A 121 12.69 2.77 -7.78
C ASP A 121 11.66 2.82 -6.64
N CYS A 122 10.61 3.59 -6.83
CA CYS A 122 9.30 3.23 -6.29
C CYS A 122 8.53 2.45 -7.37
N MET A 123 7.95 1.30 -7.02
CA MET A 123 7.06 0.56 -7.92
C MET A 123 5.73 1.31 -8.08
N ASP A 124 5.75 2.41 -8.86
CA ASP A 124 4.56 3.18 -9.22
C ASP A 124 4.01 2.69 -10.56
N ASN A 125 3.34 1.55 -10.59
CA ASN A 125 2.75 1.05 -11.84
C ASN A 125 1.23 0.81 -11.79
N GLU A 126 0.49 1.36 -10.83
CA GLU A 126 -0.95 1.04 -10.72
C GLU A 126 -1.93 2.23 -10.79
N ARG A 127 -1.47 3.47 -11.06
CA ARG A 127 -2.39 4.61 -11.19
C ARG A 127 -2.97 4.84 -12.59
N ARG A 128 -2.71 3.97 -13.57
CA ARG A 128 -3.16 4.18 -14.95
C ARG A 128 -4.43 3.44 -15.35
N ALA A 129 -5.07 2.72 -14.44
CA ALA A 129 -6.24 1.89 -14.76
C ALA A 129 -7.60 2.44 -14.30
N GLU A 130 -7.67 3.55 -13.56
CA GLU A 130 -8.95 4.03 -13.00
C GLU A 130 -9.41 5.42 -13.49
N SER A 131 -8.77 6.00 -14.52
CA SER A 131 -9.26 7.27 -15.10
C SER A 131 -9.33 7.21 -16.61
N SER A 132 -10.17 6.35 -17.15
CA SER A 132 -10.65 6.44 -18.53
C SER A 132 -12.10 5.99 -18.61
N ASP A 133 -12.97 6.81 -18.09
CA ASP A 133 -14.35 6.93 -18.55
C ASP A 133 -14.83 8.34 -18.25
N THR A 134 -14.85 9.19 -19.26
CA THR A 134 -15.97 10.06 -19.60
C THR A 134 -15.64 10.87 -20.85
N SER A 135 -16.31 10.44 -21.93
CA SER A 135 -16.93 11.19 -23.01
C SER A 135 -16.14 12.15 -23.89
N ALA A 136 -16.19 11.75 -25.13
CA ALA A 136 -16.05 12.51 -26.34
C ALA A 136 -17.04 13.67 -26.47
N SER A 137 -16.62 14.76 -27.12
CA SER A 137 -17.34 15.32 -28.28
C SER A 137 -16.50 16.41 -28.97
N THR A 138 -16.16 16.12 -30.19
CA THR A 138 -16.16 16.86 -31.44
C THR A 138 -16.34 18.38 -31.34
N THR A 139 -15.44 19.20 -31.93
CA THR A 139 -15.77 19.99 -33.14
C THR A 139 -14.51 20.65 -33.73
N THR A 140 -14.41 20.54 -35.01
CA THR A 140 -13.51 21.17 -36.00
C THR A 140 -13.62 22.69 -36.03
N ALA A 141 -12.50 23.42 -36.27
CA ALA A 141 -12.33 24.46 -37.33
C ALA A 141 -10.94 25.11 -37.28
N SER A 142 -10.26 24.93 -38.37
CA SER A 142 -9.36 25.82 -39.18
C SER A 142 -8.74 27.09 -38.62
N SER A 143 -7.43 27.17 -38.87
CA SER A 143 -6.34 28.15 -38.87
C SER A 143 -6.71 29.57 -39.43
N PRO A 144 -5.77 30.58 -39.57
CA PRO A 144 -4.34 30.62 -39.23
C PRO A 144 -3.91 31.94 -38.49
N ASP A 145 -2.71 32.01 -38.03
CA ASP A 145 -1.69 33.04 -38.11
C ASP A 145 -0.84 33.20 -36.85
N GLY A 146 0.41 33.18 -37.09
CA GLY A 146 1.55 33.11 -36.24
C GLY A 146 1.70 34.18 -35.16
N ILE A 147 2.36 33.78 -34.12
CA ILE A 147 3.41 34.52 -33.42
C ILE A 147 4.24 33.51 -32.64
N ARG A 148 5.55 33.54 -32.88
CA ARG A 148 6.57 32.85 -32.08
C ARG A 148 6.61 33.48 -30.71
N ASP A 149 6.49 32.71 -29.64
CA ASP A 149 7.21 33.06 -28.43
C ASP A 149 7.42 31.87 -27.51
N ALA A 150 8.64 31.86 -26.99
CA ALA A 150 9.13 31.30 -25.74
C ALA A 150 8.67 29.87 -25.34
N GLY A 151 9.64 28.98 -25.42
CA GLY A 151 9.60 27.63 -24.85
C GLY A 151 9.05 27.57 -23.44
N VAL A 152 7.82 27.12 -23.33
CA VAL A 152 7.32 26.55 -22.08
C VAL A 152 7.97 25.20 -21.95
N VAL A 153 9.04 25.14 -21.16
CA VAL A 153 9.57 23.91 -20.60
C VAL A 153 8.42 23.26 -19.84
N GLN A 154 7.79 22.26 -20.46
CA GLN A 154 6.91 21.36 -19.73
C GLN A 154 7.75 20.71 -18.66
N GLN A 155 7.72 21.29 -17.45
CA GLN A 155 8.22 20.64 -16.26
C GLN A 155 7.43 19.37 -16.07
N ASN A 156 8.11 18.27 -16.30
CA ASN A 156 7.64 16.92 -16.05
C ASN A 156 7.44 16.78 -14.52
N THR A 157 6.21 17.10 -14.04
CA THR A 157 5.83 17.16 -12.63
C THR A 157 5.57 15.77 -12.04
N ASN A 158 6.23 14.71 -12.54
CA ASN A 158 6.14 13.36 -12.02
C ASN A 158 7.33 12.95 -11.13
N ARG A 159 7.96 13.90 -10.45
CA ARG A 159 8.87 13.57 -9.35
C ARG A 159 8.03 13.43 -8.09
N HIS A 160 7.65 12.21 -7.75
CA HIS A 160 7.06 11.88 -6.45
C HIS A 160 8.16 12.00 -5.37
N HIS A 161 8.47 13.21 -4.98
CA HIS A 161 9.26 13.47 -3.79
C HIS A 161 8.44 13.07 -2.57
N PHE A 162 9.07 12.45 -1.57
CA PHE A 162 8.52 12.38 -0.23
C PHE A 162 8.40 13.81 0.28
N ALA A 163 7.17 14.34 0.26
CA ALA A 163 6.93 15.77 0.42
C ALA A 163 7.37 16.29 1.80
N TYR A 164 7.26 15.45 2.85
CA TYR A 164 7.50 15.88 4.24
C TYR A 164 8.08 14.75 5.08
N ILE A 165 8.89 15.14 6.08
CA ILE A 165 9.37 14.25 7.14
C ILE A 165 8.19 14.00 8.10
N PRO A 166 7.92 12.75 8.54
CA PRO A 166 6.88 12.48 9.52
C PRO A 166 7.29 12.94 10.92
N ASN A 167 6.29 13.23 11.78
CA ASN A 167 6.54 13.44 13.21
C ASN A 167 6.69 12.11 13.96
N LEU A 168 6.03 11.05 13.44
CA LEU A 168 6.01 9.73 14.06
C LEU A 168 6.11 8.64 13.00
N VAL A 169 7.03 7.72 13.19
CA VAL A 169 7.13 6.44 12.49
C VAL A 169 6.52 5.35 13.38
N VAL A 170 5.55 4.62 12.83
CA VAL A 170 4.95 3.45 13.46
C VAL A 170 5.40 2.20 12.72
N VAL A 171 5.82 1.17 13.44
CA VAL A 171 6.16 -0.14 12.85
C VAL A 171 5.20 -1.22 13.35
N ASP A 172 4.75 -2.11 12.45
CA ASP A 172 3.94 -3.27 12.85
C ASP A 172 4.84 -4.33 13.48
N GLY A 173 5.03 -4.23 14.79
CA GLY A 173 5.90 -5.12 15.54
C GLY A 173 6.21 -4.65 16.95
N GLY A 174 7.03 -5.43 17.65
CA GLY A 174 7.46 -5.15 19.01
C GLY A 174 8.82 -4.44 19.09
N HIS A 175 9.46 -4.54 20.25
CA HIS A 175 10.73 -3.87 20.55
C HIS A 175 11.85 -4.10 19.52
N PRO A 176 12.10 -5.31 18.95
CA PRO A 176 13.16 -5.52 17.97
C PRO A 176 12.95 -4.67 16.69
N GLN A 177 11.71 -4.56 16.21
CA GLN A 177 11.36 -3.75 15.03
C GLN A 177 11.55 -2.27 15.32
N VAL A 178 11.18 -1.82 16.52
CA VAL A 178 11.40 -0.43 16.96
C VAL A 178 12.89 -0.09 16.99
N MET A 179 13.73 -0.97 17.54
CA MET A 179 15.18 -0.77 17.59
C MET A 179 15.80 -0.73 16.18
N ALA A 180 15.35 -1.59 15.27
CA ALA A 180 15.81 -1.58 13.89
C ALA A 180 15.42 -0.26 13.18
N ALA A 181 14.21 0.23 13.45
CA ALA A 181 13.73 1.50 12.90
C ALA A 181 14.51 2.69 13.48
N ALA A 182 14.67 2.76 14.79
CA ALA A 182 15.44 3.82 15.45
C ALA A 182 16.87 3.87 14.93
N LYS A 183 17.53 2.71 14.79
CA LYS A 183 18.86 2.62 14.21
C LYS A 183 18.91 3.14 12.78
N ALA A 184 17.94 2.80 11.93
CA ALA A 184 17.90 3.27 10.55
C ALA A 184 17.77 4.81 10.47
N LEU A 185 16.96 5.42 11.33
CA LEU A 185 16.83 6.88 11.41
C LEU A 185 18.13 7.53 11.89
N ALA A 186 18.72 7.01 12.97
CA ALA A 186 19.99 7.52 13.50
C ALA A 186 21.11 7.46 12.46
N ASP A 187 21.25 6.34 11.73
CA ASP A 187 22.23 6.17 10.66
C ASP A 187 21.97 7.09 9.45
N CYS A 188 20.75 7.62 9.32
CA CYS A 188 20.40 8.65 8.33
C CYS A 188 20.54 10.09 8.87
N GLY A 189 20.94 10.27 10.13
CA GLY A 189 21.06 11.59 10.77
C GLY A 189 19.70 12.24 11.07
N VAL A 190 18.62 11.45 11.20
CA VAL A 190 17.27 11.93 11.48
C VAL A 190 16.95 11.70 12.95
N ASN A 191 17.00 12.77 13.73
CA ASN A 191 16.81 12.72 15.19
C ASN A 191 15.47 13.30 15.66
N ASP A 192 14.77 14.01 14.78
CA ASP A 192 13.52 14.73 15.12
C ASP A 192 12.26 13.90 14.85
N VAL A 193 12.40 12.62 14.50
CA VAL A 193 11.32 11.71 14.20
C VAL A 193 11.17 10.68 15.31
N ALA A 194 10.03 10.70 15.98
CA ALA A 194 9.73 9.69 16.98
C ALA A 194 9.43 8.33 16.33
N VAL A 195 9.77 7.25 17.04
CA VAL A 195 9.52 5.88 16.58
C VAL A 195 8.71 5.13 17.63
N CYS A 196 7.68 4.41 17.20
CA CYS A 196 7.02 3.43 18.05
C CYS A 196 6.63 2.17 17.28
N GLY A 197 6.46 1.07 17.99
CA GLY A 197 5.95 -0.19 17.48
C GLY A 197 4.60 -0.52 18.11
N LEU A 198 3.72 -1.18 17.35
CA LEU A 198 2.46 -1.68 17.87
C LEU A 198 2.41 -3.19 17.72
N ALA A 199 2.54 -3.91 18.84
CA ALA A 199 2.49 -5.36 18.84
C ALA A 199 1.04 -5.87 18.69
N LYS A 200 0.86 -6.96 17.93
CA LYS A 200 -0.46 -7.55 17.60
C LYS A 200 -1.21 -8.11 18.81
N ARG A 201 -0.45 -8.68 19.75
CA ARG A 201 -1.02 -9.26 20.98
C ARG A 201 -1.10 -8.18 22.02
N LEU A 202 -2.02 -7.94 22.77
CA LEU A 202 -2.15 -7.00 23.89
C LEU A 202 -2.14 -5.51 23.52
N GLU A 203 -1.98 -5.15 22.24
CA GLU A 203 -1.95 -3.74 21.80
C GLU A 203 -0.88 -2.91 22.53
N GLU A 204 0.26 -3.54 22.78
CA GLU A 204 1.42 -2.95 23.43
C GLU A 204 2.11 -1.98 22.50
N VAL A 205 2.40 -0.78 23.01
CA VAL A 205 3.15 0.25 22.28
C VAL A 205 4.58 0.24 22.79
N TRP A 206 5.52 -0.04 21.90
CA TRP A 206 6.95 -0.08 22.19
C TRP A 206 7.63 1.19 21.70
N VAL A 207 8.56 1.72 22.49
CA VAL A 207 9.44 2.84 22.14
C VAL A 207 10.91 2.43 22.29
N PRO A 208 11.86 3.13 21.64
CA PRO A 208 13.27 2.71 21.66
C PRO A 208 13.92 2.76 23.04
N ASP A 209 13.55 3.72 23.86
CA ASP A 209 14.22 4.05 25.12
C ASP A 209 13.64 3.32 26.34
N ASP A 210 12.53 2.59 26.16
CA ASP A 210 11.87 1.88 27.26
C ASP A 210 12.06 0.36 27.15
N GLU A 211 12.40 -0.26 28.28
CA GLU A 211 12.51 -1.72 28.41
C GLU A 211 11.13 -2.41 28.44
N TYR A 212 10.08 -1.66 28.77
CA TYR A 212 8.72 -2.16 28.92
C TYR A 212 7.76 -1.43 27.96
N PRO A 213 6.72 -2.11 27.46
CA PRO A 213 5.76 -1.49 26.59
C PRO A 213 4.87 -0.48 27.33
N ILE A 214 4.54 0.57 26.65
CA ILE A 214 3.55 1.55 27.08
C ILE A 214 2.15 0.96 26.81
N ILE A 215 1.30 0.95 27.84
CA ILE A 215 -0.07 0.46 27.70
C ILE A 215 -1.02 1.67 27.70
N LEU A 216 -1.57 1.97 26.53
CA LEU A 216 -2.62 2.96 26.41
C LEU A 216 -3.97 2.40 26.89
N LYS A 217 -4.83 3.28 27.36
CA LYS A 217 -6.21 2.88 27.68
C LYS A 217 -6.89 2.39 26.42
N ARG A 218 -7.45 1.17 26.45
CA ARG A 218 -8.08 0.52 25.27
C ARG A 218 -9.18 1.36 24.58
N GLN A 219 -9.82 2.27 25.33
CA GLN A 219 -10.90 3.12 24.82
C GLN A 219 -10.45 4.57 24.56
N SER A 220 -9.14 4.86 24.61
CA SER A 220 -8.62 6.18 24.28
C SER A 220 -8.65 6.42 22.76
N GLU A 221 -8.85 7.67 22.36
CA GLU A 221 -8.83 8.08 20.95
C GLU A 221 -7.42 7.83 20.34
N GLY A 222 -6.35 8.01 21.14
CA GLY A 222 -4.97 7.69 20.73
C GLY A 222 -4.77 6.22 20.39
N MET A 223 -5.33 5.31 21.22
CA MET A 223 -5.25 3.87 20.90
C MET A 223 -6.05 3.53 19.64
N TYR A 224 -7.23 4.10 19.45
CA TYR A 224 -8.00 3.91 18.22
C TYR A 224 -7.25 4.44 16.99
N LEU A 225 -6.53 5.55 17.10
CA LEU A 225 -5.71 6.08 16.01
C LEU A 225 -4.60 5.10 15.65
N LEU A 226 -3.81 4.63 16.61
CA LEU A 226 -2.72 3.68 16.37
C LEU A 226 -3.22 2.36 15.77
N GLN A 227 -4.33 1.82 16.27
CA GLN A 227 -4.96 0.64 15.70
C GLN A 227 -5.37 0.86 14.23
N ARG A 228 -5.97 2.01 13.91
CA ARG A 228 -6.35 2.34 12.53
C ARG A 228 -5.15 2.46 11.62
N VAL A 229 -4.10 3.09 12.08
CA VAL A 229 -2.85 3.24 11.32
C VAL A 229 -2.27 1.87 11.00
N ARG A 230 -2.19 0.97 11.98
CA ARG A 230 -1.74 -0.42 11.79
C ARG A 230 -2.67 -1.22 10.86
N ASP A 231 -3.98 -1.19 11.13
CA ASP A 231 -4.96 -1.95 10.36
C ASP A 231 -4.98 -1.51 8.89
N GLU A 232 -4.79 -0.22 8.63
CA GLU A 232 -4.69 0.31 7.26
C GLU A 232 -3.38 -0.11 6.58
N SER A 233 -2.24 -0.14 7.31
CA SER A 233 -0.97 -0.66 6.79
C SER A 233 -1.11 -2.13 6.40
N HIS A 234 -1.66 -2.93 7.29
CA HIS A 234 -1.91 -4.35 7.03
C HIS A 234 -2.89 -4.59 5.87
N ARG A 235 -3.98 -3.80 5.80
CA ARG A 235 -4.94 -3.85 4.68
C ARG A 235 -4.26 -3.54 3.34
N PHE A 236 -3.40 -2.52 3.32
CA PHE A 236 -2.67 -2.12 2.12
C PHE A 236 -1.69 -3.20 1.67
N ALA A 237 -0.97 -3.82 2.60
CA ALA A 237 -0.07 -4.94 2.35
C ALA A 237 -0.81 -6.17 1.79
N ILE A 238 -1.92 -6.59 2.41
CA ILE A 238 -2.73 -7.73 1.95
C ILE A 238 -3.27 -7.49 0.54
N THR A 239 -3.69 -6.29 0.21
CA THR A 239 -4.21 -5.97 -1.12
C THR A 239 -3.15 -6.24 -2.19
N TYR A 240 -1.90 -5.86 -1.94
CA TYR A 240 -0.79 -6.13 -2.83
C TYR A 240 -0.53 -7.64 -3.01
N HIS A 241 -0.52 -8.40 -1.92
CA HIS A 241 -0.34 -9.86 -1.99
C HIS A 241 -1.41 -10.54 -2.85
N ARG A 242 -2.66 -10.12 -2.71
CA ARG A 242 -3.76 -10.64 -3.53
C ARG A 242 -3.57 -10.33 -5.02
N GLN A 243 -3.13 -9.12 -5.35
CA GLN A 243 -2.86 -8.71 -6.72
C GLN A 243 -1.67 -9.46 -7.31
N THR A 244 -0.58 -9.58 -6.57
CA THR A 244 0.63 -10.30 -7.01
C THR A 244 0.35 -11.78 -7.22
N ARG A 245 -0.41 -12.43 -6.32
CA ARG A 245 -0.86 -13.82 -6.49
C ARG A 245 -1.71 -14.00 -7.74
N ARG A 246 -2.66 -13.11 -8.01
CA ARG A 246 -3.48 -13.16 -9.22
C ARG A 246 -2.63 -13.02 -10.48
N LYS A 247 -1.68 -12.09 -10.49
CA LYS A 247 -0.74 -11.91 -11.62
C LYS A 247 0.17 -13.13 -11.79
N GLY A 248 0.69 -13.69 -10.70
CA GLY A 248 1.53 -14.89 -10.71
C GLY A 248 0.79 -16.14 -11.21
N ALA A 249 -0.42 -16.37 -10.70
CA ALA A 249 -1.26 -17.50 -11.15
C ALA A 249 -1.61 -17.40 -12.65
N LEU A 250 -1.88 -16.18 -13.14
CA LEU A 250 -2.13 -15.96 -14.56
C LEU A 250 -0.89 -16.24 -15.41
N ARG A 251 0.28 -15.74 -14.99
CA ARG A 251 1.54 -16.02 -15.68
C ARG A 251 1.77 -17.53 -15.75
N SER A 252 1.69 -18.22 -14.61
CA SER A 252 1.90 -19.67 -14.57
C SER A 252 0.91 -20.45 -15.45
N ALA A 253 -0.35 -20.01 -15.49
CA ALA A 253 -1.38 -20.68 -16.30
C ALA A 253 -1.26 -20.42 -17.81
N LEU A 254 -0.64 -19.28 -18.20
CA LEU A 254 -0.52 -18.87 -19.61
C LEU A 254 0.93 -18.88 -20.11
N ASP A 255 1.91 -19.20 -19.26
CA ASP A 255 3.30 -19.34 -19.62
C ASP A 255 3.49 -20.59 -20.52
N GLY A 256 4.12 -20.40 -21.65
CA GLY A 256 4.36 -21.47 -22.61
C GLY A 256 3.35 -21.57 -23.75
N ILE A 257 2.28 -20.77 -23.76
CA ILE A 257 1.36 -20.72 -24.91
C ILE A 257 1.96 -19.85 -26.01
N PRO A 258 2.28 -20.43 -27.20
CA PRO A 258 2.87 -19.67 -28.30
C PRO A 258 1.99 -18.47 -28.70
N GLY A 259 2.58 -17.28 -28.74
CA GLY A 259 1.89 -16.05 -29.13
C GLY A 259 1.03 -15.37 -28.05
N VAL A 260 1.05 -15.86 -26.80
CA VAL A 260 0.38 -15.23 -25.65
C VAL A 260 1.40 -14.59 -24.71
N GLY A 261 1.95 -13.46 -25.14
CA GLY A 261 2.90 -12.68 -24.33
C GLY A 261 2.20 -11.80 -23.27
N GLU A 262 2.99 -11.08 -22.49
CA GLU A 262 2.54 -10.27 -21.34
C GLU A 262 1.40 -9.28 -21.67
N THR A 263 1.39 -8.72 -22.86
CA THR A 263 0.34 -7.79 -23.33
C THR A 263 -1.03 -8.49 -23.42
N TYR A 264 -1.06 -9.71 -23.94
CA TYR A 264 -2.30 -10.51 -24.04
C TYR A 264 -2.75 -11.01 -22.68
N GLN A 265 -1.82 -11.43 -21.82
CA GLN A 265 -2.11 -11.79 -20.43
C GLN A 265 -2.77 -10.65 -19.66
N LYS A 266 -2.26 -9.42 -19.82
CA LYS A 266 -2.85 -8.22 -19.20
C LYS A 266 -4.27 -7.95 -19.72
N ARG A 267 -4.50 -8.08 -21.02
CA ARG A 267 -5.83 -7.88 -21.63
C ARG A 267 -6.84 -8.92 -21.15
N LEU A 268 -6.45 -10.19 -21.13
CA LEU A 268 -7.27 -11.28 -20.60
C LEU A 268 -7.66 -11.05 -19.15
N LEU A 269 -6.66 -10.68 -18.31
CA LEU A 269 -6.94 -10.38 -16.90
C LEU A 269 -7.85 -9.17 -16.72
N SER A 270 -7.70 -8.14 -17.55
CA SER A 270 -8.57 -6.96 -17.53
C SER A 270 -10.00 -7.29 -17.93
N HIS A 271 -10.19 -8.21 -18.88
CA HIS A 271 -11.51 -8.61 -19.40
C HIS A 271 -12.25 -9.56 -18.44
N PHE A 272 -11.58 -10.62 -17.98
CA PHE A 272 -12.19 -11.69 -17.17
C PHE A 272 -11.98 -11.49 -15.66
N GLY A 273 -11.08 -10.62 -15.22
CA GLY A 273 -10.81 -10.33 -13.82
C GLY A 273 -10.09 -11.44 -13.03
N SER A 274 -10.14 -12.71 -13.47
CA SER A 274 -9.52 -13.85 -12.78
C SER A 274 -9.23 -15.02 -13.72
N VAL A 275 -8.25 -15.87 -13.35
CA VAL A 275 -7.95 -17.13 -14.06
C VAL A 275 -9.14 -18.08 -14.03
N ARG A 276 -9.88 -18.11 -12.92
CA ARG A 276 -11.09 -18.96 -12.80
C ARG A 276 -12.16 -18.55 -13.82
N ALA A 277 -12.45 -17.26 -13.92
CA ALA A 277 -13.42 -16.78 -14.91
C ALA A 277 -12.97 -17.06 -16.36
N MET A 278 -11.63 -17.03 -16.63
CA MET A 278 -11.12 -17.42 -17.93
C MET A 278 -11.25 -18.93 -18.19
N ARG A 279 -11.10 -19.75 -17.16
CA ARG A 279 -11.28 -21.21 -17.26
C ARG A 279 -12.75 -21.56 -17.54
N ASP A 280 -13.66 -20.84 -16.90
CA ASP A 280 -15.11 -21.04 -17.06
C ASP A 280 -15.65 -20.43 -18.39
N ALA A 281 -14.83 -19.65 -19.11
CA ALA A 281 -15.21 -18.96 -20.34
C ALA A 281 -15.09 -19.88 -21.58
N SER A 282 -15.99 -19.69 -22.55
CA SER A 282 -15.96 -20.39 -23.83
C SER A 282 -14.83 -19.86 -24.75
N VAL A 283 -14.52 -20.60 -25.83
CA VAL A 283 -13.55 -20.18 -26.85
C VAL A 283 -13.99 -18.86 -27.51
N GLU A 284 -15.30 -18.71 -27.76
CA GLU A 284 -15.87 -17.51 -28.37
C GLU A 284 -15.73 -16.28 -27.44
N GLU A 285 -15.92 -16.46 -26.14
CA GLU A 285 -15.72 -15.38 -25.14
C GLU A 285 -14.24 -14.97 -25.04
N LEU A 286 -13.31 -15.93 -25.15
CA LEU A 286 -11.88 -15.66 -25.20
C LEU A 286 -11.48 -14.91 -26.47
N GLU A 287 -12.11 -15.23 -27.60
CA GLU A 287 -11.89 -14.56 -28.89
C GLU A 287 -12.41 -13.12 -28.90
N ALA A 288 -13.43 -12.80 -28.12
CA ALA A 288 -13.94 -11.44 -27.98
C ALA A 288 -12.90 -10.45 -27.42
N VAL A 289 -11.80 -10.94 -26.81
CA VAL A 289 -10.73 -10.11 -26.30
C VAL A 289 -9.88 -9.56 -27.44
N LYS A 290 -9.75 -8.24 -27.54
CA LYS A 290 -9.03 -7.53 -28.60
C LYS A 290 -7.63 -8.09 -28.86
N GLY A 291 -7.45 -8.66 -30.05
CA GLY A 291 -6.17 -9.20 -30.56
C GLY A 291 -5.96 -10.68 -30.25
N ILE A 292 -6.95 -11.38 -29.74
CA ILE A 292 -6.99 -12.83 -29.60
C ILE A 292 -7.87 -13.36 -30.75
N GLY A 293 -7.26 -14.06 -31.68
CA GLY A 293 -7.99 -14.77 -32.75
C GLY A 293 -8.26 -16.20 -32.34
N HIS A 294 -9.10 -16.89 -33.11
CA HIS A 294 -9.62 -18.24 -32.84
C HIS A 294 -8.55 -19.25 -32.40
N ALA A 295 -7.48 -19.41 -33.14
CA ALA A 295 -6.37 -20.35 -32.83
C ALA A 295 -5.69 -20.06 -31.48
N LYS A 296 -5.60 -18.77 -31.08
CA LYS A 296 -5.07 -18.39 -29.74
C LYS A 296 -6.10 -18.66 -28.64
N ALA A 297 -7.36 -18.39 -28.90
CA ALA A 297 -8.46 -18.67 -27.96
C ALA A 297 -8.53 -20.17 -27.63
N GLU A 298 -8.46 -21.03 -28.64
CA GLU A 298 -8.39 -22.48 -28.48
C GLU A 298 -7.16 -22.92 -27.68
N ALA A 299 -5.98 -22.38 -27.99
CA ALA A 299 -4.74 -22.70 -27.27
C ALA A 299 -4.81 -22.27 -25.79
N ILE A 300 -5.39 -21.09 -25.51
CA ILE A 300 -5.61 -20.61 -24.14
C ILE A 300 -6.62 -21.50 -23.40
N HIS A 301 -7.74 -21.82 -24.03
CA HIS A 301 -8.76 -22.69 -23.47
C HIS A 301 -8.21 -24.08 -23.14
N ALA A 302 -7.49 -24.70 -24.08
CA ALA A 302 -6.84 -25.99 -23.89
C ALA A 302 -5.82 -25.95 -22.72
N ALA A 303 -4.98 -24.91 -22.67
CA ALA A 303 -3.97 -24.77 -21.61
C ALA A 303 -4.59 -24.56 -20.22
N LEU A 304 -5.73 -23.85 -20.12
CA LEU A 304 -6.44 -23.65 -18.87
C LEU A 304 -7.17 -24.90 -18.35
N HIS A 305 -7.40 -25.89 -19.24
CA HIS A 305 -8.09 -27.15 -18.93
C HIS A 305 -7.14 -28.36 -18.95
N ALA A 306 -5.84 -28.16 -19.17
CA ALA A 306 -4.81 -29.22 -19.27
C ALA A 306 -4.33 -29.76 -17.92
N GLU A 307 -5.06 -29.51 -16.78
CA GLU A 307 -4.78 -30.10 -15.45
C GLU A 307 -5.70 -31.29 -15.18
#